data_fea01f54f6fbe6fe13ca8483a2144683
#
_entry.id   fea01f54f6fbe6fe13ca8483a2144683
#
_cell.length_a   1.000
_cell.length_b   1.000
_cell.length_c   1.000
_cell.angle_alpha   90.00
_cell.angle_beta   90.00
_cell.angle_gamma   90.00
#
_symmetry.space_group_name_H-M   'P 1'
#
loop_
_entity.id
_entity.type
_entity.pdbx_description
1 polymer ?
#
loop_
_entity_poly.entity_id
_entity_poly.type
_entity_poly.pdbx_seq_one_letter_code
_entity_poly.pdbx_strand_id
1 'polypeptide(L)'
;DNWVDNCNGRLVVPGLGAYRMDKSEADWAVNDITDQIDYSRYYGGAGCAFFRCGNVLYNDKGLYKELRDNYYKYPAQLPPLTWLNDSVPAAPEGIKVERLDDELHLTWEKPVSEKQDLTYTVYYSLTDSIDTASAKSILATNIYGNELFLPIDVESERGYTFSVTASTRYRIESEP
;
A
#
# COMPACT_ATOMS: atom_id res chain seq x y z
N ASP A 1 3.66 21.67 -0.89
CA ASP A 1 4.54 22.66 -0.31
C ASP A 1 3.92 23.28 0.93
N ASN A 2 3.28 24.46 0.93
CA ASN A 2 2.87 25.17 2.13
C ASN A 2 2.10 24.32 3.18
N TRP A 3 1.22 23.42 2.77
CA TRP A 3 0.51 22.54 3.70
C TRP A 3 1.42 21.47 4.30
N VAL A 4 2.31 20.90 3.50
CA VAL A 4 3.27 19.90 3.97
C VAL A 4 4.32 20.55 4.87
N ASP A 5 4.84 21.71 4.50
CA ASP A 5 5.83 22.46 5.29
C ASP A 5 5.29 22.86 6.68
N ASN A 6 3.98 23.08 6.79
CA ASN A 6 3.32 23.53 8.02
C ASN A 6 2.47 22.46 8.72
N CYS A 7 2.54 21.19 8.30
CA CYS A 7 1.74 20.11 8.89
C CYS A 7 2.26 19.59 10.25
N ASN A 8 3.41 20.07 10.71
CA ASN A 8 4.03 19.67 11.98
C ASN A 8 4.15 18.13 12.11
N GLY A 9 4.63 17.47 11.06
CA GLY A 9 4.81 16.01 11.00
C GLY A 9 3.51 15.21 10.85
N ARG A 10 2.37 15.86 10.59
CA ARG A 10 1.09 15.21 10.33
C ARG A 10 0.96 14.85 8.85
N LEU A 11 0.04 13.93 8.55
CA LEU A 11 -0.25 13.56 7.17
C LEU A 11 -1.06 14.65 6.47
N VAL A 12 -0.65 14.98 5.24
CA VAL A 12 -1.41 15.86 4.35
C VAL A 12 -2.04 15.01 3.25
N VAL A 13 -3.36 15.04 3.16
CA VAL A 13 -4.16 14.33 2.16
C VAL A 13 -5.04 15.36 1.44
N PRO A 14 -4.61 15.90 0.30
CA PRO A 14 -5.41 16.90 -0.43
C PRO A 14 -6.68 16.30 -1.01
N GLY A 15 -7.76 17.09 -0.96
CA GLY A 15 -9.01 16.80 -1.64
C GLY A 15 -8.94 17.22 -3.11
N LEU A 16 -9.13 16.27 -4.01
CA LEU A 16 -9.14 16.51 -5.45
C LEU A 16 -10.57 16.61 -5.98
N GLY A 17 -10.84 17.67 -6.72
CA GLY A 17 -12.18 18.00 -7.21
C GLY A 17 -12.55 17.21 -8.48
N ALA A 18 -12.70 15.88 -8.39
CA ALA A 18 -13.07 15.04 -9.52
C ALA A 18 -14.42 15.43 -10.15
N TYR A 19 -15.33 16.04 -9.39
CA TYR A 19 -16.62 16.56 -9.91
C TYR A 19 -16.42 17.61 -11.02
N ARG A 20 -15.28 18.29 -11.05
CA ARG A 20 -14.97 19.28 -12.08
C ARG A 20 -14.79 18.67 -13.47
N MET A 21 -14.73 17.34 -13.57
CA MET A 21 -14.74 16.62 -14.85
C MET A 21 -16.14 16.67 -15.51
N ASP A 22 -17.19 16.98 -14.77
CA ASP A 22 -18.54 17.12 -15.31
C ASP A 22 -18.59 18.29 -16.30
N LYS A 23 -19.30 18.10 -17.42
CA LYS A 23 -19.47 19.17 -18.44
C LYS A 23 -20.18 20.41 -17.93
N SER A 24 -21.01 20.26 -16.91
CA SER A 24 -21.72 21.36 -16.25
C SER A 24 -20.85 22.16 -15.30
N GLU A 25 -19.63 21.70 -15.01
CA GLU A 25 -18.66 22.32 -14.15
C GLU A 25 -17.50 22.90 -15.00
N ALA A 26 -16.30 22.36 -14.87
CA ALA A 26 -15.13 22.86 -15.58
C ALA A 26 -14.70 21.99 -16.78
N ASP A 27 -15.41 20.88 -17.01
CA ASP A 27 -15.16 19.91 -18.08
C ASP A 27 -13.71 19.37 -18.10
N TRP A 28 -13.08 19.23 -16.93
CA TRP A 28 -11.71 18.77 -16.80
C TRP A 28 -11.48 17.42 -17.47
N ALA A 29 -10.29 17.26 -18.06
CA ALA A 29 -9.80 15.98 -18.53
C ALA A 29 -9.26 15.13 -17.38
N VAL A 30 -8.95 13.85 -17.64
CA VAL A 30 -8.33 12.95 -16.65
C VAL A 30 -7.00 13.51 -16.18
N ASN A 31 -6.20 14.09 -17.07
CA ASN A 31 -4.88 14.65 -16.75
C ASN A 31 -4.98 15.80 -15.73
N ASP A 32 -6.05 16.59 -15.73
CA ASP A 32 -6.23 17.63 -14.72
C ASP A 32 -6.35 17.07 -13.30
N ILE A 33 -6.77 15.83 -13.17
CA ILE A 33 -6.82 15.12 -11.87
C ILE A 33 -5.49 14.41 -11.60
N THR A 34 -4.91 13.72 -12.58
CA THR A 34 -3.68 12.95 -12.37
C THR A 34 -2.47 13.84 -12.10
N ASP A 35 -2.37 14.99 -12.74
CA ASP A 35 -1.33 15.98 -12.45
C ASP A 35 -1.39 16.46 -10.99
N GLN A 36 -2.59 16.60 -10.41
CA GLN A 36 -2.74 16.94 -9.00
C GLN A 36 -2.26 15.82 -8.07
N ILE A 37 -2.42 14.53 -8.47
CA ILE A 37 -1.85 13.40 -7.73
C ILE A 37 -0.32 13.48 -7.76
N ASP A 38 0.25 13.73 -8.95
CA ASP A 38 1.70 13.84 -9.11
C ASP A 38 2.28 15.02 -8.32
N TYR A 39 1.63 16.18 -8.34
CA TYR A 39 2.00 17.30 -7.48
C TYR A 39 1.90 16.95 -5.99
N SER A 40 0.82 16.28 -5.56
CA SER A 40 0.70 15.84 -4.17
C SER A 40 1.87 14.94 -3.76
N ARG A 41 2.20 13.95 -4.57
CA ARG A 41 3.32 13.03 -4.33
C ARG A 41 4.67 13.76 -4.33
N TYR A 42 4.89 14.63 -5.28
CA TYR A 42 6.14 15.40 -5.40
C TYR A 42 6.41 16.27 -4.17
N TYR A 43 5.37 16.86 -3.57
CA TYR A 43 5.48 17.69 -2.38
C TYR A 43 5.30 16.91 -1.06
N GLY A 44 5.30 15.59 -1.08
CA GLY A 44 5.26 14.75 0.12
C GLY A 44 3.86 14.57 0.73
N GLY A 45 2.82 14.72 -0.08
CA GLY A 45 1.46 14.35 0.34
C GLY A 45 1.35 12.85 0.60
N ALA A 46 0.63 12.48 1.65
CA ALA A 46 0.48 11.10 2.12
C ALA A 46 -0.60 10.32 1.38
N GLY A 47 -1.29 10.94 0.44
CA GLY A 47 -2.37 10.35 -0.33
C GLY A 47 -3.27 11.42 -0.93
N CYS A 48 -4.39 11.00 -1.54
CA CYS A 48 -5.39 11.93 -2.10
C CYS A 48 -6.80 11.44 -1.76
N ALA A 49 -7.73 12.39 -1.58
CA ALA A 49 -9.16 12.13 -1.42
C ALA A 49 -9.92 12.70 -2.63
N PHE A 50 -10.75 11.86 -3.28
CA PHE A 50 -11.50 12.30 -4.47
C PHE A 50 -12.89 12.79 -4.08
N PHE A 51 -13.23 14.01 -4.43
CA PHE A 51 -14.58 14.54 -4.32
C PHE A 51 -15.15 14.81 -5.73
N ARG A 52 -16.19 14.13 -6.17
CA ARG A 52 -16.98 13.12 -5.45
C ARG A 52 -16.62 11.72 -5.97
N CYS A 53 -16.85 10.70 -5.16
CA CYS A 53 -16.54 9.31 -5.51
C CYS A 53 -17.29 8.81 -6.76
N GLY A 54 -18.46 9.36 -7.07
CA GLY A 54 -19.22 8.99 -8.27
C GLY A 54 -18.42 9.08 -9.57
N ASN A 55 -17.62 10.14 -9.74
CA ASN A 55 -16.80 10.31 -10.94
C ASN A 55 -15.75 9.19 -11.09
N VAL A 56 -15.24 8.65 -9.97
CA VAL A 56 -14.36 7.49 -9.98
C VAL A 56 -15.16 6.21 -10.26
N LEU A 57 -16.26 5.96 -9.51
CA LEU A 57 -17.04 4.73 -9.61
C LEU A 57 -17.67 4.51 -11.00
N TYR A 58 -18.14 5.59 -11.64
CA TYR A 58 -18.72 5.54 -12.98
C TYR A 58 -17.68 5.63 -14.10
N ASN A 59 -16.40 5.67 -13.72
CA ASN A 59 -15.27 5.76 -14.66
C ASN A 59 -15.39 6.96 -15.62
N ASP A 60 -15.79 8.09 -15.09
CA ASP A 60 -15.97 9.30 -15.88
C ASP A 60 -14.70 9.64 -16.66
N LYS A 61 -14.84 9.81 -17.98
CA LYS A 61 -13.72 10.02 -18.91
C LYS A 61 -12.56 9.03 -18.80
N GLY A 62 -12.78 7.86 -18.16
CA GLY A 62 -11.75 6.84 -17.93
C GLY A 62 -10.94 7.00 -16.66
N LEU A 63 -11.35 7.87 -15.72
CA LEU A 63 -10.62 8.16 -14.48
C LEU A 63 -10.33 6.90 -13.65
N TYR A 64 -11.34 6.05 -13.41
CA TYR A 64 -11.13 4.81 -12.65
C TYR A 64 -10.09 3.90 -13.29
N LYS A 65 -10.17 3.76 -14.63
CA LYS A 65 -9.22 2.93 -15.37
C LYS A 65 -7.80 3.46 -15.23
N GLU A 66 -7.62 4.77 -15.38
CA GLU A 66 -6.31 5.43 -15.23
C GLU A 66 -5.74 5.28 -13.82
N LEU A 67 -6.57 5.49 -12.81
CA LEU A 67 -6.17 5.31 -11.41
C LEU A 67 -5.73 3.87 -11.13
N ARG A 68 -6.54 2.88 -11.53
CA ARG A 68 -6.27 1.46 -11.28
C ARG A 68 -5.03 0.96 -12.02
N ASP A 69 -4.87 1.31 -13.29
CA ASP A 69 -3.86 0.71 -14.15
C ASP A 69 -2.49 1.39 -14.00
N ASN A 70 -2.46 2.68 -13.59
CA ASN A 70 -1.24 3.48 -13.54
C ASN A 70 -0.91 4.01 -12.14
N TYR A 71 -1.83 4.69 -11.46
CA TYR A 71 -1.54 5.42 -10.22
C TYR A 71 -1.62 4.57 -8.96
N TYR A 72 -2.53 3.60 -8.90
CA TYR A 72 -2.78 2.71 -7.77
C TYR A 72 -2.77 1.23 -8.20
N LYS A 73 -1.89 0.91 -9.11
CA LYS A 73 -1.73 -0.45 -9.67
C LYS A 73 -1.28 -1.47 -8.62
N TYR A 74 -0.45 -1.04 -7.69
CA TYR A 74 0.12 -1.90 -6.66
C TYR A 74 -0.52 -1.61 -5.30
N PRO A 75 -0.58 -2.60 -4.41
CA PRO A 75 -0.93 -2.37 -3.02
C PRO A 75 -0.04 -1.30 -2.39
N ALA A 76 -0.56 -0.60 -1.39
CA ALA A 76 0.22 0.37 -0.64
C ALA A 76 -0.05 0.21 0.84
N GLN A 77 0.97 0.43 1.64
CA GLN A 77 0.82 0.56 3.08
C GLN A 77 0.28 1.94 3.44
N LEU A 78 -0.45 2.01 4.54
CA LEU A 78 -0.81 3.29 5.12
C LEU A 78 0.42 3.95 5.74
N PRO A 79 0.57 5.28 5.59
CA PRO A 79 1.70 5.99 6.16
C PRO A 79 1.78 5.86 7.69
N PRO A 80 2.99 5.80 8.26
CA PRO A 80 3.18 5.67 9.69
C PRO A 80 2.72 6.91 10.46
N LEU A 81 2.12 6.71 11.63
CA LEU A 81 1.64 7.77 12.54
C LEU A 81 2.67 8.04 13.64
N THR A 82 3.87 8.43 13.24
CA THR A 82 5.04 8.56 14.12
C THR A 82 4.84 9.56 15.27
N TRP A 83 3.97 10.56 15.10
CA TRP A 83 3.62 11.52 16.17
C TRP A 83 2.75 10.93 17.28
N LEU A 84 2.19 9.73 17.10
CA LEU A 84 1.42 9.02 18.14
C LEU A 84 2.28 7.99 18.86
N ASN A 85 3.13 7.31 18.14
CA ASN A 85 4.11 6.34 18.63
C ASN A 85 5.12 6.06 17.52
N ASP A 86 6.39 5.95 17.86
CA ASP A 86 7.50 5.66 16.95
C ASP A 86 8.22 4.35 17.28
N SER A 87 7.70 3.57 18.26
CA SER A 87 8.28 2.27 18.61
C SER A 87 8.16 1.29 17.44
N VAL A 88 9.31 0.83 16.97
CA VAL A 88 9.41 -0.21 15.94
C VAL A 88 9.14 -1.57 16.59
N PRO A 89 8.18 -2.38 16.08
CA PRO A 89 7.95 -3.72 16.59
C PRO A 89 9.09 -4.67 16.20
N ALA A 90 9.20 -5.78 16.92
CA ALA A 90 10.12 -6.85 16.52
C ALA A 90 9.64 -7.49 15.19
N ALA A 91 10.60 -7.92 14.38
CA ALA A 91 10.32 -8.63 13.13
C ALA A 91 9.70 -10.02 13.41
N PRO A 92 8.84 -10.51 12.51
CA PRO A 92 8.43 -11.91 12.52
C PRO A 92 9.63 -12.84 12.24
N GLU A 93 9.60 -14.02 12.82
CA GLU A 93 10.64 -15.04 12.62
C GLU A 93 10.03 -16.33 12.07
N GLY A 94 10.88 -17.30 11.72
CA GLY A 94 10.46 -18.65 11.37
C GLY A 94 9.56 -18.73 10.14
N ILE A 95 9.79 -17.90 9.12
CA ILE A 95 9.02 -17.91 7.87
C ILE A 95 9.20 -19.27 7.20
N LYS A 96 8.08 -19.94 6.93
CA LYS A 96 8.01 -21.22 6.23
C LYS A 96 7.10 -21.11 5.03
N VAL A 97 7.45 -21.78 3.96
CA VAL A 97 6.67 -21.86 2.73
C VAL A 97 6.46 -23.34 2.40
N GLU A 98 5.22 -23.76 2.38
CA GLU A 98 4.82 -25.12 2.01
C GLU A 98 3.96 -25.07 0.75
N ARG A 99 4.19 -26.03 -0.16
CA ARG A 99 3.34 -26.18 -1.33
C ARG A 99 2.22 -27.17 -1.00
N LEU A 100 0.99 -26.71 -1.13
CA LEU A 100 -0.23 -27.50 -0.94
C LEU A 100 -1.02 -27.53 -2.25
N ASP A 101 -0.90 -28.62 -3.00
CA ASP A 101 -1.54 -28.77 -4.33
C ASP A 101 -1.27 -27.55 -5.23
N ASP A 102 -2.29 -26.72 -5.43
CA ASP A 102 -2.26 -25.55 -6.32
C ASP A 102 -2.01 -24.21 -5.56
N GLU A 103 -1.64 -24.28 -4.27
CA GLU A 103 -1.41 -23.10 -3.42
C GLU A 103 -0.06 -23.17 -2.72
N LEU A 104 0.50 -22.00 -2.40
CA LEU A 104 1.58 -21.84 -1.44
C LEU A 104 0.99 -21.41 -0.10
N HIS A 105 1.33 -22.11 0.95
CA HIS A 105 1.00 -21.75 2.32
C HIS A 105 2.22 -21.16 3.01
N LEU A 106 2.17 -19.87 3.29
CA LEU A 106 3.18 -19.15 4.05
C LEU A 106 2.74 -19.08 5.49
N THR A 107 3.65 -19.37 6.41
CA THR A 107 3.45 -19.20 7.85
C THR A 107 4.65 -18.50 8.47
N TRP A 108 4.45 -17.81 9.59
CA TRP A 108 5.51 -17.17 10.37
C TRP A 108 5.18 -17.16 11.85
N GLU A 109 6.20 -16.95 12.69
CA GLU A 109 6.03 -16.84 14.12
C GLU A 109 5.79 -15.38 14.53
N LYS A 110 4.80 -15.18 15.41
CA LYS A 110 4.52 -13.86 15.96
C LYS A 110 5.62 -13.45 16.93
N PRO A 111 6.08 -12.18 16.91
CA PRO A 111 7.04 -11.69 17.89
C PRO A 111 6.51 -11.83 19.32
N VAL A 112 7.24 -12.56 20.17
CA VAL A 112 6.80 -12.92 21.54
C VAL A 112 6.75 -11.70 22.47
N SER A 113 7.55 -10.67 22.19
CA SER A 113 7.66 -9.47 23.04
C SER A 113 6.51 -8.47 22.85
N GLU A 114 5.68 -8.66 21.83
CA GLU A 114 4.66 -7.69 21.48
C GLU A 114 3.34 -7.96 22.22
N LYS A 115 2.93 -7.01 23.05
CA LYS A 115 1.63 -7.02 23.75
C LYS A 115 0.49 -6.43 22.91
N GLN A 116 0.79 -5.90 21.74
CA GLN A 116 -0.17 -5.24 20.86
C GLN A 116 -0.60 -6.18 19.74
N ASP A 117 -1.81 -5.95 19.25
CA ASP A 117 -2.24 -6.58 18.00
C ASP A 117 -1.41 -6.02 16.85
N LEU A 118 -0.71 -6.91 16.16
CA LEU A 118 0.08 -6.61 14.99
C LEU A 118 -0.70 -6.97 13.73
N THR A 119 -0.43 -6.24 12.67
CA THR A 119 -0.76 -6.63 11.30
C THR A 119 0.52 -6.94 10.55
N TYR A 120 0.45 -7.78 9.53
CA TYR A 120 1.63 -8.18 8.77
C TYR A 120 1.52 -7.78 7.31
N THR A 121 2.67 -7.52 6.72
CA THR A 121 2.82 -7.33 5.27
C THR A 121 3.76 -8.40 4.75
N VAL A 122 3.34 -9.08 3.70
CA VAL A 122 4.16 -10.06 2.98
C VAL A 122 4.69 -9.40 1.72
N TYR A 123 6.00 -9.46 1.57
CA TYR A 123 6.72 -9.03 0.38
C TYR A 123 7.22 -10.22 -0.40
N TYR A 124 7.41 -10.05 -1.69
CA TYR A 124 7.97 -11.07 -2.56
C TYR A 124 8.92 -10.49 -3.60
N SER A 125 9.78 -11.35 -4.11
CA SER A 125 10.63 -11.08 -5.26
C SER A 125 10.84 -12.35 -6.09
N LEU A 126 11.14 -12.19 -7.37
CA LEU A 126 11.62 -13.25 -8.26
C LEU A 126 13.16 -13.34 -8.27
N THR A 127 13.82 -12.59 -7.41
CA THR A 127 15.28 -12.56 -7.23
C THR A 127 15.61 -12.83 -5.77
N ASP A 128 16.90 -13.01 -5.46
CA ASP A 128 17.37 -13.28 -4.10
C ASP A 128 17.26 -12.06 -3.15
N SER A 129 16.89 -10.88 -3.67
CA SER A 129 16.74 -9.67 -2.89
C SER A 129 15.33 -9.10 -3.02
N ILE A 130 14.82 -8.54 -1.93
CA ILE A 130 13.50 -7.90 -1.85
C ILE A 130 13.69 -6.41 -1.55
N ASP A 131 13.13 -5.54 -2.38
CA ASP A 131 13.05 -4.11 -2.12
C ASP A 131 11.72 -3.81 -1.39
N THR A 132 11.76 -3.74 -0.07
CA THR A 132 10.56 -3.43 0.75
C THR A 132 10.08 -1.99 0.62
N ALA A 133 10.91 -1.08 0.10
CA ALA A 133 10.49 0.29 -0.21
C ALA A 133 9.65 0.38 -1.48
N SER A 134 9.64 -0.66 -2.31
CA SER A 134 8.87 -0.70 -3.55
C SER A 134 7.49 -1.32 -3.34
N ALA A 135 6.44 -0.59 -3.69
CA ALA A 135 5.07 -1.13 -3.70
C ALA A 135 4.91 -2.36 -4.62
N LYS A 136 5.79 -2.54 -5.60
CA LYS A 136 5.78 -3.71 -6.49
C LYS A 136 6.13 -5.01 -5.79
N SER A 137 6.88 -4.91 -4.68
CA SER A 137 7.25 -6.06 -3.86
C SER A 137 6.17 -6.45 -2.85
N ILE A 138 5.15 -5.63 -2.64
CA ILE A 138 4.06 -5.93 -1.71
C ILE A 138 3.15 -6.97 -2.35
N LEU A 139 3.05 -8.15 -1.73
CA LEU A 139 2.14 -9.20 -2.11
C LEU A 139 0.79 -9.06 -1.41
N ALA A 140 0.82 -8.89 -0.10
CA ALA A 140 -0.36 -8.66 0.72
C ALA A 140 -0.02 -7.81 1.94
N THR A 141 -0.97 -7.01 2.41
CA THR A 141 -0.82 -6.13 3.57
C THR A 141 -2.05 -6.19 4.47
N ASN A 142 -1.93 -5.69 5.69
CA ASN A 142 -2.99 -5.73 6.71
C ASN A 142 -3.47 -7.15 7.06
N ILE A 143 -2.57 -8.12 7.08
CA ILE A 143 -2.87 -9.50 7.48
C ILE A 143 -2.94 -9.55 9.01
N TYR A 144 -4.04 -10.04 9.56
CA TYR A 144 -4.25 -10.17 11.03
C TYR A 144 -3.80 -11.52 11.60
N GLY A 145 -3.63 -12.52 10.76
CA GLY A 145 -3.12 -13.83 11.13
C GLY A 145 -1.60 -13.92 11.04
N ASN A 146 -1.09 -15.11 11.14
CA ASN A 146 0.31 -15.46 10.93
C ASN A 146 0.49 -16.48 9.80
N GLU A 147 -0.41 -16.42 8.83
CA GLU A 147 -0.42 -17.27 7.65
C GLU A 147 -1.03 -16.56 6.44
N LEU A 148 -0.65 -16.99 5.26
CA LEU A 148 -1.18 -16.51 3.98
C LEU A 148 -1.21 -17.67 2.98
N PHE A 149 -2.37 -17.84 2.32
CA PHE A 149 -2.51 -18.75 1.19
C PHE A 149 -2.45 -17.98 -0.12
N LEU A 150 -1.67 -18.47 -1.06
CA LEU A 150 -1.45 -17.86 -2.36
C LEU A 150 -1.68 -18.89 -3.45
N PRO A 151 -2.52 -18.60 -4.46
CA PRO A 151 -2.61 -19.45 -5.63
C PRO A 151 -1.26 -19.48 -6.35
N ILE A 152 -0.84 -20.67 -6.77
CA ILE A 152 0.37 -20.82 -7.58
C ILE A 152 0.00 -20.43 -9.01
N ASP A 153 0.63 -19.37 -9.51
CA ASP A 153 0.60 -19.10 -10.94
C ASP A 153 1.54 -20.10 -11.64
N VAL A 154 0.93 -21.02 -12.38
CA VAL A 154 1.61 -22.17 -13.03
C VAL A 154 2.67 -21.72 -14.04
N GLU A 155 2.65 -20.45 -14.49
CA GLU A 155 3.64 -19.91 -15.41
C GLU A 155 4.98 -19.54 -14.75
N SER A 156 5.05 -19.50 -13.42
CA SER A 156 6.30 -19.18 -12.73
C SER A 156 7.03 -20.42 -12.23
N GLU A 157 7.77 -21.09 -13.09
CA GLU A 157 8.81 -22.06 -12.71
C GLU A 157 9.96 -21.43 -11.92
N ARG A 158 9.90 -20.11 -11.71
CA ARG A 158 10.92 -19.34 -10.97
C ARG A 158 10.64 -19.40 -9.48
N GLY A 159 11.68 -19.61 -8.70
CA GLY A 159 11.59 -19.54 -7.25
C GLY A 159 11.17 -18.13 -6.79
N TYR A 160 10.39 -18.07 -5.70
CA TYR A 160 10.03 -16.84 -5.02
C TYR A 160 10.86 -16.69 -3.74
N THR A 161 11.32 -15.49 -3.48
CA THR A 161 11.83 -15.08 -2.17
C THR A 161 10.72 -14.30 -1.46
N PHE A 162 10.46 -14.63 -0.19
CA PHE A 162 9.46 -13.96 0.63
C PHE A 162 10.10 -13.32 1.85
N SER A 163 9.52 -12.21 2.28
CA SER A 163 9.82 -11.56 3.55
C SER A 163 8.51 -11.12 4.20
N VAL A 164 8.49 -11.07 5.52
CA VAL A 164 7.32 -10.65 6.30
C VAL A 164 7.74 -9.60 7.31
N THR A 165 7.01 -8.51 7.36
CA THR A 165 7.16 -7.46 8.36
C THR A 165 5.94 -7.40 9.26
N ALA A 166 6.12 -6.90 10.47
CA ALA A 166 5.05 -6.62 11.41
C ALA A 166 4.80 -5.12 11.51
N SER A 167 3.56 -4.70 11.59
CA SER A 167 3.17 -3.30 11.79
C SER A 167 2.31 -3.13 13.03
N THR A 168 2.61 -2.10 13.82
CA THR A 168 1.78 -1.69 14.95
C THR A 168 0.46 -1.06 14.46
N ARG A 169 -0.49 -0.83 15.39
CA ARG A 169 -1.71 -0.06 15.10
C ARG A 169 -1.44 1.36 14.62
N TYR A 170 -0.24 1.89 14.86
CA TYR A 170 0.22 3.20 14.38
C TYR A 170 0.96 3.14 13.06
N ARG A 171 0.95 1.98 12.41
CA ARG A 171 1.61 1.74 11.11
C ARG A 171 3.13 1.89 11.15
N ILE A 172 3.73 1.71 12.32
CA ILE A 172 5.18 1.58 12.43
C ILE A 172 5.53 0.14 12.08
N GLU A 173 6.36 -0.02 11.09
CA GLU A 173 6.75 -1.31 10.51
C GLU A 173 8.11 -1.77 11.06
N SER A 174 8.25 -3.09 11.26
CA SER A 174 9.52 -3.73 11.61
C SER A 174 10.47 -3.76 10.42
N GLU A 175 11.73 -4.05 10.68
CA GLU A 175 12.64 -4.57 9.64
C GLU A 175 12.08 -5.89 9.07
N PRO A 176 12.48 -6.23 7.82
CA PRO A 176 12.05 -7.46 7.16
C PRO A 176 12.75 -8.72 7.69
#